data_11f86d5f6e8b4a3d82c97650490f3d8a
#
_entry.id   11f86d5f6e8b4a3d82c97650490f3d8a
#
_cell.length_a   1.000
_cell.length_b   1.000
_cell.length_c   1.000
_cell.angle_alpha   90.00
_cell.angle_beta   90.00
_cell.angle_gamma   90.00
#
_symmetry.space_group_name_H-M   'P 1'
#
loop_
_entity.id
_entity.type
_entity.pdbx_description
1 polymer ?
#
loop_
_entity_poly.entity_id
_entity_poly.type
_entity_poly.pdbx_seq_one_letter_code
_entity_poly.pdbx_strand_id
1 'polypeptide(L)'
;MPKEIEDLWTKGIEYAKDCGAEIVEISLPHTNYALPTYYIVAPAEASSNLARYDGVKYGFRSKGENLIDMYEKTRSEGFGSEVQRRIMIGTYVLSSVYYDAY
;
A
#
# COMPACT_ATOMS: atom_id res chain seq x y z
N MET A 1 16.65 -17.00 2.99
CA MET A 1 16.82 -16.02 4.10
C MET A 1 18.28 -16.08 4.52
N PRO A 2 18.96 -14.97 4.87
CA PRO A 2 20.31 -15.03 5.45
C PRO A 2 20.33 -15.82 6.75
N LYS A 3 21.40 -16.59 6.97
CA LYS A 3 21.49 -17.51 8.14
C LYS A 3 21.38 -16.78 9.48
N GLU A 4 21.97 -15.61 9.58
CA GLU A 4 21.91 -14.78 10.79
C GLU A 4 20.47 -14.39 11.17
N ILE A 5 19.61 -14.11 10.17
CA ILE A 5 18.20 -13.80 10.39
C ILE A 5 17.42 -15.06 10.78
N GLU A 6 17.74 -16.19 10.18
CA GLU A 6 17.13 -17.49 10.52
C GLU A 6 17.43 -17.88 11.96
N ASP A 7 18.68 -17.69 12.41
CA ASP A 7 19.09 -17.97 13.79
C ASP A 7 18.35 -17.05 14.79
N LEU A 8 18.16 -15.76 14.46
CA LEU A 8 17.38 -14.83 15.29
C LEU A 8 15.90 -15.21 15.34
N TRP A 9 15.35 -15.64 14.22
CA TRP A 9 13.96 -16.11 14.15
C TRP A 9 13.76 -17.36 15.03
N THR A 10 14.68 -18.32 14.94
CA THR A 10 14.67 -19.56 15.77
C THR A 10 14.72 -19.22 17.26
N LYS A 11 15.62 -18.32 17.66
CA LYS A 11 15.66 -17.84 19.06
C LYS A 11 14.38 -17.18 19.51
N GLY A 12 13.74 -16.39 18.65
CA GLY A 12 12.45 -15.78 18.95
C GLY A 12 11.35 -16.81 19.23
N ILE A 13 11.34 -17.90 18.45
CA ILE A 13 10.44 -19.04 18.65
C ILE A 13 10.73 -19.74 20.00
N GLU A 14 12.01 -19.94 20.35
CA GLU A 14 12.41 -20.53 21.64
C GLU A 14 11.94 -19.66 22.81
N TYR A 15 12.13 -18.36 22.77
CA TYR A 15 11.64 -17.46 23.80
C TYR A 15 10.11 -17.48 23.95
N ALA A 16 9.39 -17.60 22.83
CA ALA A 16 7.92 -17.75 22.91
C ALA A 16 7.50 -19.06 23.58
N LYS A 17 8.18 -20.17 23.29
CA LYS A 17 7.98 -21.46 23.97
C LYS A 17 8.26 -21.38 25.46
N ASP A 18 9.35 -20.74 25.86
CA ASP A 18 9.74 -20.57 27.27
C ASP A 18 8.71 -19.74 28.03
N CYS A 19 8.01 -18.84 27.34
CA CYS A 19 6.89 -18.07 27.87
C CYS A 19 5.55 -18.83 27.86
N GLY A 20 5.53 -20.11 27.47
CA GLY A 20 4.35 -20.97 27.46
C GLY A 20 3.51 -20.92 26.16
N ALA A 21 4.04 -20.37 25.08
CA ALA A 21 3.35 -20.39 23.81
C ALA A 21 3.45 -21.78 23.15
N GLU A 22 2.35 -22.24 22.55
CA GLU A 22 2.32 -23.41 21.68
C GLU A 22 2.67 -23.00 20.24
N ILE A 23 3.63 -23.67 19.63
CA ILE A 23 4.04 -23.41 18.26
C ILE A 23 3.37 -24.43 17.34
N VAL A 24 2.56 -23.90 16.42
CA VAL A 24 1.84 -24.70 15.42
C VAL A 24 2.41 -24.44 14.04
N GLU A 25 2.85 -25.48 13.35
CA GLU A 25 3.27 -25.38 11.96
C GLU A 25 2.04 -25.29 11.04
N ILE A 26 2.04 -24.27 10.19
CA ILE A 26 0.98 -24.06 9.19
C ILE A 26 1.58 -23.99 7.79
N SER A 27 0.77 -24.23 6.80
CA SER A 27 1.11 -24.01 5.39
C SER A 27 0.27 -22.87 4.81
N LEU A 28 0.92 -21.98 4.06
CA LEU A 28 0.30 -20.89 3.34
C LEU A 28 0.54 -21.05 1.83
N PRO A 29 -0.22 -21.95 1.14
CA PRO A 29 0.07 -22.33 -0.25
C PRO A 29 -0.05 -21.16 -1.23
N HIS A 30 -0.82 -20.12 -0.90
CA HIS A 30 -1.03 -18.95 -1.75
C HIS A 30 0.00 -17.83 -1.56
N THR A 31 1.02 -18.02 -0.73
CA THR A 31 2.09 -17.03 -0.50
C THR A 31 2.79 -16.58 -1.79
N ASN A 32 2.86 -17.46 -2.78
CA ASN A 32 3.44 -17.14 -4.09
C ASN A 32 2.68 -16.04 -4.84
N TYR A 33 1.40 -15.82 -4.52
CA TYR A 33 0.56 -14.78 -5.12
C TYR A 33 0.51 -13.50 -4.28
N ALA A 34 1.11 -13.49 -3.09
CA ALA A 34 1.02 -12.37 -2.16
C ALA A 34 1.55 -11.06 -2.76
N LEU A 35 2.72 -11.10 -3.42
CA LEU A 35 3.33 -9.92 -3.99
C LEU A 35 2.55 -9.35 -5.20
N PRO A 36 2.15 -10.15 -6.20
CA PRO A 36 1.26 -9.67 -7.26
C PRO A 36 -0.05 -9.08 -6.74
N THR A 37 -0.68 -9.75 -5.78
CA THR A 37 -1.93 -9.27 -5.15
C THR A 37 -1.71 -7.93 -4.45
N TYR A 38 -0.60 -7.78 -3.71
CA TYR A 38 -0.26 -6.51 -3.07
C TYR A 38 -0.16 -5.36 -4.08
N TYR A 39 0.51 -5.57 -5.22
CA TYR A 39 0.68 -4.54 -6.24
C TYR A 39 -0.64 -4.14 -6.94
N ILE A 40 -1.67 -4.94 -6.84
CA ILE A 40 -3.02 -4.62 -7.35
C ILE A 40 -3.85 -3.95 -6.26
N VAL A 41 -4.01 -4.62 -5.11
CA VAL A 41 -4.92 -4.20 -4.05
C VAL A 41 -4.45 -2.93 -3.35
N ALA A 42 -3.16 -2.84 -2.99
CA ALA A 42 -2.65 -1.70 -2.25
C ALA A 42 -2.69 -0.38 -3.05
N PRO A 43 -2.32 -0.34 -4.35
CA PRO A 43 -2.52 0.87 -5.16
C PRO A 43 -3.99 1.23 -5.36
N ALA A 44 -4.90 0.25 -5.52
CA ALA A 44 -6.33 0.49 -5.64
C ALA A 44 -6.88 1.17 -4.37
N GLU A 45 -6.57 0.64 -3.21
CA GLU A 45 -6.91 1.25 -1.91
C GLU A 45 -6.27 2.64 -1.74
N ALA A 46 -4.98 2.79 -2.05
CA ALA A 46 -4.29 4.06 -1.95
C ALA A 46 -4.92 5.13 -2.84
N SER A 47 -5.27 4.79 -4.09
CA SER A 47 -5.94 5.69 -5.03
C SER A 47 -7.27 6.22 -4.45
N SER A 48 -8.08 5.34 -3.91
CA SER A 48 -9.36 5.67 -3.29
C SER A 48 -9.18 6.52 -2.02
N ASN A 49 -8.31 6.09 -1.12
CA ASN A 49 -8.12 6.75 0.17
C ASN A 49 -7.45 8.12 0.03
N LEU A 50 -6.49 8.28 -0.89
CA LEU A 50 -5.78 9.53 -1.12
C LEU A 50 -6.57 10.53 -1.98
N ALA A 51 -7.72 10.15 -2.53
CA ALA A 51 -8.61 11.06 -3.25
C ALA A 51 -9.10 12.22 -2.37
N ARG A 52 -9.24 12.00 -1.07
CA ARG A 52 -9.70 13.02 -0.10
C ARG A 52 -8.68 14.11 0.22
N TYR A 53 -7.42 13.93 -0.13
CA TYR A 53 -6.37 14.95 0.07
C TYR A 53 -6.36 15.92 -1.12
N ASP A 54 -7.29 16.83 -1.09
CA ASP A 54 -7.61 17.78 -2.17
C ASP A 54 -7.18 19.23 -1.85
N GLY A 55 -6.64 19.46 -0.64
CA GLY A 55 -6.24 20.78 -0.17
C GLY A 55 -7.40 21.66 0.30
N VAL A 56 -8.63 21.13 0.36
CA VAL A 56 -9.80 21.85 0.87
C VAL A 56 -10.11 21.45 2.31
N LYS A 57 -10.29 20.15 2.57
CA LYS A 57 -10.54 19.63 3.92
C LYS A 57 -9.28 19.10 4.58
N TYR A 58 -8.36 18.53 3.81
CA TYR A 58 -7.18 17.85 4.31
C TYR A 58 -5.93 18.18 3.51
N GLY A 59 -4.81 18.21 4.23
CA GLY A 59 -3.48 18.21 3.67
C GLY A 59 -2.99 19.57 3.15
N PHE A 60 -1.93 19.49 2.39
CA PHE A 60 -1.30 20.63 1.73
C PHE A 60 -2.23 21.25 0.69
N ARG A 61 -2.19 22.57 0.58
CA ARG A 61 -2.94 23.34 -0.44
C ARG A 61 -2.00 24.26 -1.20
N SER A 62 -1.91 24.07 -2.49
CA SER A 62 -1.22 24.98 -3.40
C SER A 62 -2.12 26.14 -3.84
N LYS A 63 -1.50 27.25 -4.25
CA LYS A 63 -2.23 28.38 -4.83
C LYS A 63 -2.51 28.11 -6.31
N GLY A 64 -3.75 28.29 -6.74
CA GLY A 64 -4.19 28.17 -8.12
C GLY A 64 -4.86 29.43 -8.63
N GLU A 65 -4.91 29.61 -9.94
CA GLU A 65 -5.62 30.72 -10.61
C GLU A 65 -7.14 30.50 -10.57
N ASN A 66 -7.56 29.26 -10.56
CA ASN A 66 -8.95 28.83 -10.42
C ASN A 66 -9.03 27.52 -9.61
N LEU A 67 -10.25 27.02 -9.39
CA LEU A 67 -10.48 25.83 -8.56
C LEU A 67 -9.80 24.57 -9.14
N ILE A 68 -9.86 24.38 -10.44
CA ILE A 68 -9.28 23.22 -11.12
C ILE A 68 -7.76 23.27 -11.01
N ASP A 69 -7.15 24.40 -11.37
CA ASP A 69 -5.70 24.60 -11.27
C ASP A 69 -5.19 24.44 -9.82
N MET A 70 -5.95 24.90 -8.84
CA MET A 70 -5.64 24.68 -7.42
C MET A 70 -5.63 23.19 -7.07
N TYR A 71 -6.60 22.39 -7.53
CA TYR A 71 -6.61 20.94 -7.29
C TYR A 71 -5.45 20.24 -7.99
N GLU A 72 -5.18 20.57 -9.25
CA GLU A 72 -4.10 19.97 -10.03
C GLU A 72 -2.74 20.25 -9.39
N LYS A 73 -2.45 21.50 -9.03
CA LYS A 73 -1.23 21.91 -8.35
C LYS A 73 -1.09 21.27 -6.96
N THR A 74 -2.15 21.29 -6.17
CA THR A 74 -2.16 20.69 -4.85
C THR A 74 -1.77 19.21 -4.91
N ARG A 75 -2.32 18.46 -5.84
CA ARG A 75 -2.05 17.03 -5.94
C ARG A 75 -0.71 16.73 -6.59
N SER A 76 -0.27 17.51 -7.55
CA SER A 76 1.03 17.33 -8.20
C SER A 76 2.21 17.71 -7.30
N GLU A 77 2.08 18.76 -6.50
CA GLU A 77 3.12 19.23 -5.59
C GLU A 77 3.08 18.50 -4.23
N GLY A 78 1.88 18.13 -3.77
CA GLY A 78 1.66 17.54 -2.46
C GLY A 78 2.00 16.05 -2.35
N PHE A 79 2.05 15.32 -3.47
CA PHE A 79 2.41 13.91 -3.50
C PHE A 79 3.77 13.69 -4.16
N GLY A 80 4.64 12.93 -3.52
CA GLY A 80 5.90 12.48 -4.13
C GLY A 80 5.65 11.54 -5.32
N SER A 81 6.63 11.43 -6.21
CA SER A 81 6.53 10.70 -7.49
C SER A 81 6.08 9.24 -7.35
N GLU A 82 6.53 8.54 -6.31
CA GLU A 82 6.13 7.16 -6.07
C GLU A 82 4.66 7.04 -5.65
N VAL A 83 4.18 7.97 -4.82
CA VAL A 83 2.76 8.02 -4.42
C VAL A 83 1.88 8.35 -5.63
N GLN A 84 2.29 9.30 -6.46
CA GLN A 84 1.58 9.63 -7.71
C GLN A 84 1.47 8.41 -8.62
N ARG A 85 2.58 7.66 -8.79
CA ARG A 85 2.58 6.40 -9.57
C ARG A 85 1.57 5.40 -9.03
N ARG A 86 1.53 5.18 -7.71
CA ARG A 86 0.57 4.26 -7.07
C ARG A 86 -0.87 4.70 -7.24
N ILE A 87 -1.14 6.00 -7.12
CA ILE A 87 -2.47 6.56 -7.38
C ILE A 87 -2.90 6.29 -8.82
N MET A 88 -2.01 6.50 -9.79
CA MET A 88 -2.30 6.25 -11.21
C MET A 88 -2.57 4.77 -11.48
N ILE A 89 -1.72 3.88 -10.97
CA ILE A 89 -1.92 2.42 -11.09
C ILE A 89 -3.25 2.01 -10.45
N GLY A 90 -3.55 2.49 -9.25
CA GLY A 90 -4.81 2.18 -8.57
C GLY A 90 -6.04 2.69 -9.33
N THR A 91 -5.97 3.89 -9.88
CA THR A 91 -7.04 4.46 -10.71
C THR A 91 -7.26 3.60 -11.97
N TYR A 92 -6.18 3.11 -12.58
CA TYR A 92 -6.27 2.22 -13.74
C TYR A 92 -6.92 0.89 -13.39
N VAL A 93 -6.51 0.26 -12.29
CA VAL A 93 -7.09 -1.01 -11.80
C VAL A 93 -8.59 -0.86 -11.51
N LEU A 94 -9.00 0.28 -10.92
CA LEU A 94 -10.40 0.55 -10.58
C LEU A 94 -11.23 1.07 -11.77
N SER A 95 -10.63 1.24 -12.95
CA SER A 95 -11.37 1.69 -14.12
C SER A 95 -12.37 0.63 -14.58
N SER A 96 -13.51 1.07 -15.13
CA SER A 96 -14.59 0.17 -15.58
C SER A 96 -14.16 -0.88 -16.60
N VAL A 97 -13.08 -0.62 -17.34
CA VAL A 97 -12.55 -1.55 -18.36
C VAL A 97 -11.87 -2.76 -17.73
N TYR A 98 -11.29 -2.61 -16.53
CA TYR A 98 -10.47 -3.63 -15.88
C TYR A 98 -11.08 -4.16 -14.58
N TYR A 99 -12.15 -3.54 -14.09
CA TYR A 99 -12.78 -3.89 -12.82
C TYR A 99 -13.20 -5.37 -12.74
N ASP A 100 -13.71 -5.92 -13.83
CA ASP A 100 -14.15 -7.32 -13.90
C ASP A 100 -13.02 -8.31 -14.24
N ALA A 101 -11.79 -7.83 -14.49
CA ALA A 101 -10.64 -8.66 -14.86
C ALA A 101 -9.78 -9.08 -13.64
N TYR A 102 -9.97 -8.44 -12.49
CA TYR A 102 -9.26 -8.63 -11.24
C TYR A 102 -10.26 -8.72 -10.09
#